data_3337e27a29053ddaa8acafe35ecc94f9
#
_entry.id   3337e27a29053ddaa8acafe35ecc94f9
#
_cell.length_a   1.000
_cell.length_b   1.000
_cell.length_c   1.000
_cell.angle_alpha   90.00
_cell.angle_beta   90.00
_cell.angle_gamma   90.00
#
_symmetry.space_group_name_H-M   'P 1'
#
loop_
_entity.id
_entity.type
_entity.pdbx_description
1 polymer ?
#
loop_
_entity_poly.entity_id
_entity_poly.type
_entity_poly.pdbx_seq_one_letter_code
_entity_poly.pdbx_strand_id
1 'polypeptide(L)'
;MYKYKLRIMKSINDIEHVTYINLEHRTDRKKEVENELQSIGLLHMANRFNAIKTKDGRIGCTLSHLKCLEEARDKKYSHLMIVEDDIQFLKPTIFTEQLDKFLGSGIKWDVILLAGNNLPPHFQVHESAVKVTQCQTTTGYIIQQHYYDTLINNIRDGIKMLMKNPTQHVYYAIDKFWIQLQKIHNWFLITPLTVTQRDGFSDIEGRKTNYTRAMVDLEKTQFLRRAQVIQRQLNSPVMNSKN
;
A
#
# COMPACT_ATOMS: atom_id res chain seq x y z
N MET A 1 34.73 5.60 11.05
CA MET A 1 33.81 4.72 10.30
C MET A 1 32.77 4.19 11.28
N TYR A 2 31.65 4.93 11.46
CA TYR A 2 30.58 4.52 12.37
C TYR A 2 29.83 3.35 11.72
N LYS A 3 30.01 2.14 12.25
CA LYS A 3 29.15 0.98 11.95
C LYS A 3 27.76 1.29 12.52
N TYR A 4 26.85 1.77 11.69
CA TYR A 4 25.43 1.76 12.07
C TYR A 4 25.02 0.31 12.30
N LYS A 5 24.79 -0.04 13.54
CA LYS A 5 24.19 -1.32 13.91
C LYS A 5 22.74 -1.23 13.40
N LEU A 6 22.46 -1.84 12.23
CA LEU A 6 21.08 -2.01 11.75
C LEU A 6 20.30 -2.65 12.88
N ARG A 7 19.40 -1.90 13.50
CA ARG A 7 18.47 -2.45 14.51
C ARG A 7 17.52 -3.36 13.77
N ILE A 8 17.64 -4.67 14.01
CA ILE A 8 16.74 -5.66 13.40
C ILE A 8 15.39 -5.49 14.09
N MET A 9 14.38 -5.08 13.33
CA MET A 9 13.00 -5.02 13.76
C MET A 9 12.47 -6.43 13.96
N LYS A 10 11.91 -6.74 15.12
CA LYS A 10 11.41 -8.08 15.49
C LYS A 10 9.92 -8.09 15.82
N SER A 11 9.36 -6.93 16.11
CA SER A 11 7.94 -6.78 16.45
C SER A 11 7.43 -5.39 16.06
N ILE A 12 6.12 -5.20 16.12
CA ILE A 12 5.46 -3.91 15.91
C ILE A 12 5.95 -2.85 16.91
N ASN A 13 6.38 -3.26 18.11
CA ASN A 13 6.92 -2.36 19.13
C ASN A 13 8.29 -1.78 18.77
N ASP A 14 8.96 -2.32 17.76
CA ASP A 14 10.21 -1.77 17.24
C ASP A 14 9.98 -0.67 16.18
N ILE A 15 8.72 -0.38 15.82
CA ILE A 15 8.36 0.68 14.88
C ILE A 15 8.43 2.03 15.61
N GLU A 16 9.45 2.82 15.30
CA GLU A 16 9.75 4.11 15.94
C GLU A 16 9.29 5.31 15.11
N HIS A 17 9.04 5.11 13.81
CA HIS A 17 8.70 6.20 12.88
C HIS A 17 7.46 5.83 12.08
N VAL A 18 6.35 6.49 12.40
CA VAL A 18 5.07 6.36 11.72
C VAL A 18 4.65 7.73 11.17
N THR A 19 4.23 7.77 9.92
CA THR A 19 3.66 8.97 9.30
C THR A 19 2.31 8.62 8.70
N TYR A 20 1.27 9.39 9.05
CA TYR A 20 -0.01 9.31 8.35
C TYR A 20 -0.23 10.54 7.47
N ILE A 21 -0.63 10.29 6.22
CA ILE A 21 -0.87 11.32 5.22
C ILE A 21 -2.34 11.69 5.25
N ASN A 22 -2.65 12.97 5.52
CA ASN A 22 -4.03 13.43 5.63
C ASN A 22 -4.17 14.87 5.13
N LEU A 23 -5.19 15.13 4.30
CA LEU A 23 -5.54 16.49 3.86
C LEU A 23 -6.04 17.34 5.04
N GLU A 24 -5.62 18.58 5.12
CA GLU A 24 -5.89 19.47 6.27
C GLU A 24 -7.39 19.61 6.57
N HIS A 25 -8.20 19.72 5.55
CA HIS A 25 -9.64 19.87 5.69
C HIS A 25 -10.39 18.57 6.01
N ARG A 26 -9.74 17.40 5.88
CA ARG A 26 -10.32 16.09 6.19
C ARG A 26 -10.12 15.73 7.66
N THR A 27 -10.71 16.56 8.54
CA THR A 27 -10.65 16.32 9.99
C THR A 27 -11.40 15.07 10.43
N ASP A 28 -12.41 14.66 9.67
CA ASP A 28 -13.11 13.39 9.77
C ASP A 28 -12.14 12.19 9.63
N ARG A 29 -11.39 12.15 8.53
CA ARG A 29 -10.41 11.09 8.24
C ARG A 29 -9.21 11.13 9.19
N LYS A 30 -8.81 12.35 9.63
CA LYS A 30 -7.76 12.47 10.65
C LYS A 30 -8.14 11.69 11.92
N LYS A 31 -9.34 11.89 12.43
CA LYS A 31 -9.83 11.16 13.60
C LYS A 31 -9.91 9.66 13.36
N GLU A 32 -10.34 9.26 12.18
CA GLU A 32 -10.42 7.85 11.79
C GLU A 32 -9.07 7.18 11.79
N VAL A 33 -8.05 7.73 11.11
CA VAL A 33 -6.71 7.13 11.05
C VAL A 33 -6.03 7.12 12.42
N GLU A 34 -6.24 8.16 13.24
CA GLU A 34 -5.71 8.18 14.61
C GLU A 34 -6.32 7.06 15.47
N ASN A 35 -7.62 6.78 15.32
CA ASN A 35 -8.25 5.62 15.98
C ASN A 35 -7.70 4.28 15.47
N GLU A 36 -7.46 4.15 14.17
CA GLU A 36 -6.85 2.95 13.60
C GLU A 36 -5.43 2.73 14.14
N LEU A 37 -4.61 3.77 14.16
CA LEU A 37 -3.25 3.70 14.74
C LEU A 37 -3.27 3.41 16.24
N GLN A 38 -4.26 3.94 16.98
CA GLN A 38 -4.47 3.60 18.38
C GLN A 38 -4.81 2.12 18.56
N SER A 39 -5.62 1.53 17.67
CA SER A 39 -6.06 0.14 17.76
C SER A 39 -4.91 -0.88 17.62
N ILE A 40 -3.80 -0.47 16.98
CA ILE A 40 -2.58 -1.26 16.83
C ILE A 40 -1.43 -0.76 17.74
N GLY A 41 -1.71 0.19 18.66
CA GLY A 41 -0.74 0.69 19.64
C GLY A 41 0.31 1.67 19.09
N LEU A 42 0.17 2.18 17.87
CA LEU A 42 1.20 3.01 17.22
C LEU A 42 0.89 4.52 17.17
N LEU A 43 -0.25 4.97 17.72
CA LEU A 43 -0.61 6.40 17.65
C LEU A 43 0.44 7.31 18.31
N HIS A 44 1.05 6.87 19.41
CA HIS A 44 2.07 7.65 20.13
C HIS A 44 3.37 7.86 19.36
N MET A 45 3.63 7.05 18.32
CA MET A 45 4.77 7.18 17.40
C MET A 45 4.40 7.93 16.11
N ALA A 46 3.11 8.25 15.92
CA ALA A 46 2.62 8.75 14.65
C ALA A 46 2.73 10.26 14.53
N ASN A 47 3.24 10.71 13.39
CA ASN A 47 3.28 12.11 12.99
C ASN A 47 2.36 12.34 11.79
N ARG A 48 1.58 13.42 11.83
CA ARG A 48 0.75 13.82 10.70
C ARG A 48 1.61 14.50 9.63
N PHE A 49 1.53 14.03 8.40
CA PHE A 49 1.98 14.76 7.22
C PHE A 49 0.76 15.46 6.58
N ASN A 50 0.85 16.79 6.43
CA ASN A 50 -0.21 17.52 5.72
C ASN A 50 -0.12 17.23 4.22
N ALA A 51 -1.08 16.44 3.71
CA ALA A 51 -1.08 15.97 2.34
C ALA A 51 -1.02 17.12 1.32
N ILE A 52 -0.22 16.94 0.28
CA ILE A 52 -0.06 17.92 -0.78
C ILE A 52 -1.31 17.89 -1.67
N LYS A 53 -2.08 18.99 -1.63
CA LYS A 53 -3.25 19.15 -2.47
C LYS A 53 -2.85 19.68 -3.84
N THR A 54 -3.22 18.97 -4.90
CA THR A 54 -3.03 19.39 -6.29
C THR A 54 -4.35 19.25 -7.05
N LYS A 55 -4.41 19.81 -8.27
CA LYS A 55 -5.59 19.69 -9.14
C LYS A 55 -5.88 18.23 -9.51
N ASP A 56 -4.83 17.43 -9.73
CA ASP A 56 -4.92 15.99 -9.90
C ASP A 56 -4.51 15.31 -8.58
N GLY A 57 -5.47 14.70 -7.89
CA GLY A 57 -5.24 14.05 -6.59
C GLY A 57 -4.19 12.96 -6.63
N ARG A 58 -3.98 12.29 -7.78
CA ARG A 58 -2.93 11.26 -7.95
C ARG A 58 -1.53 11.85 -7.86
N ILE A 59 -1.35 13.05 -8.43
CA ILE A 59 -0.09 13.80 -8.30
C ILE A 59 0.12 14.23 -6.86
N GLY A 60 -0.92 14.75 -6.20
CA GLY A 60 -0.85 15.15 -4.78
C GLY A 60 -0.49 13.99 -3.86
N CYS A 61 -1.14 12.84 -4.02
CA CYS A 61 -0.83 11.60 -3.32
C CYS A 61 0.64 11.20 -3.54
N THR A 62 1.07 11.11 -4.80
CA THR A 62 2.46 10.74 -5.15
C THR A 62 3.49 11.68 -4.53
N LEU A 63 3.25 13.00 -4.59
CA LEU A 63 4.14 14.00 -3.98
C LEU A 63 4.19 13.88 -2.46
N SER A 64 3.06 13.57 -1.82
CA SER A 64 2.99 13.40 -0.37
C SER A 64 3.84 12.22 0.09
N HIS A 65 3.70 11.06 -0.56
CA HIS A 65 4.54 9.88 -0.28
C HIS A 65 6.02 10.17 -0.54
N LEU A 66 6.34 10.84 -1.67
CA LEU A 66 7.71 11.22 -1.99
C LEU A 66 8.34 12.08 -0.89
N LYS A 67 7.62 13.08 -0.40
CA LYS A 67 8.10 13.97 0.66
C LYS A 67 8.31 13.26 1.99
N CYS A 68 7.42 12.35 2.38
CA CYS A 68 7.59 11.53 3.57
C CYS A 68 8.86 10.68 3.49
N LEU A 69 9.14 10.08 2.33
CA LEU A 69 10.34 9.27 2.11
C LEU A 69 11.62 10.12 2.08
N GLU A 70 11.60 11.29 1.42
CA GLU A 70 12.74 12.23 1.40
C GLU A 70 13.07 12.69 2.83
N GLU A 71 12.07 13.04 3.63
CA GLU A 71 12.25 13.45 5.02
C GLU A 71 12.84 12.33 5.88
N ALA A 72 12.34 11.10 5.75
CA ALA A 72 12.85 9.95 6.48
C ALA A 72 14.30 9.63 6.11
N ARG A 73 14.65 9.70 4.83
CA ARG A 73 16.02 9.54 4.34
C ARG A 73 16.96 10.61 4.94
N ASP A 74 16.55 11.87 4.87
CA ASP A 74 17.38 13.01 5.30
C ASP A 74 17.57 13.01 6.83
N LYS A 75 16.55 12.57 7.58
CA LYS A 75 16.62 12.32 9.03
C LYS A 75 17.29 10.99 9.39
N LYS A 76 17.65 10.17 8.41
CA LYS A 76 18.31 8.87 8.58
C LYS A 76 17.51 7.89 9.45
N TYR A 77 16.18 7.90 9.32
CA TYR A 77 15.33 6.92 10.00
C TYR A 77 15.69 5.51 9.55
N SER A 78 15.83 4.59 10.51
CA SER A 78 16.15 3.18 10.21
C SER A 78 15.07 2.49 9.39
N HIS A 79 13.84 2.97 9.53
CA HIS A 79 12.64 2.55 8.80
C HIS A 79 11.60 3.66 8.87
N LEU A 80 10.58 3.55 8.04
CA LEU A 80 9.41 4.42 8.09
C LEU A 80 8.15 3.60 7.79
N MET A 81 7.13 3.71 8.63
CA MET A 81 5.77 3.27 8.32
C MET A 81 4.99 4.47 7.79
N ILE A 82 4.43 4.34 6.59
CA ILE A 82 3.52 5.34 6.01
C ILE A 82 2.14 4.71 5.89
N VAL A 83 1.10 5.45 6.30
CA VAL A 83 -0.30 5.08 6.10
C VAL A 83 -1.09 6.25 5.52
N GLU A 84 -2.10 5.96 4.70
CA GLU A 84 -3.09 6.93 4.24
C GLU A 84 -4.22 7.07 5.27
N ASP A 85 -4.94 8.17 5.21
CA ASP A 85 -5.97 8.51 6.20
C ASP A 85 -7.26 7.69 6.06
N ASP A 86 -7.33 6.82 5.07
CA ASP A 86 -8.43 5.86 4.87
C ASP A 86 -8.06 4.41 5.21
N ILE A 87 -6.88 4.17 5.77
CA ILE A 87 -6.53 2.83 6.25
C ILE A 87 -7.54 2.34 7.31
N GLN A 88 -7.87 1.05 7.26
CA GLN A 88 -8.74 0.40 8.24
C GLN A 88 -8.23 -0.99 8.61
N PHE A 89 -7.97 -1.22 9.90
CA PHE A 89 -7.62 -2.52 10.45
C PHE A 89 -8.90 -3.26 10.85
N LEU A 90 -9.38 -4.17 9.98
CA LEU A 90 -10.59 -4.96 10.24
C LEU A 90 -10.45 -5.90 11.44
N LYS A 91 -9.23 -6.38 11.69
CA LYS A 91 -8.87 -7.27 12.80
C LYS A 91 -7.49 -6.87 13.35
N PRO A 92 -7.41 -5.78 14.15
CA PRO A 92 -6.14 -5.22 14.62
C PRO A 92 -5.23 -6.23 15.33
N THR A 93 -5.78 -7.03 16.24
CA THR A 93 -5.02 -8.04 16.99
C THR A 93 -4.40 -9.09 16.06
N ILE A 94 -5.16 -9.60 15.09
CA ILE A 94 -4.63 -10.58 14.13
C ILE A 94 -3.54 -9.93 13.28
N PHE A 95 -3.75 -8.68 12.82
CA PHE A 95 -2.74 -7.97 12.05
C PHE A 95 -1.42 -7.82 12.82
N THR A 96 -1.47 -7.37 14.08
CA THR A 96 -0.27 -7.17 14.91
C THR A 96 0.48 -8.48 15.16
N GLU A 97 -0.25 -9.55 15.50
CA GLU A 97 0.32 -10.88 15.67
C GLU A 97 1.03 -11.41 14.42
N GLN A 98 0.42 -11.22 13.24
CA GLN A 98 1.02 -11.69 11.98
C GLN A 98 2.22 -10.83 11.58
N LEU A 99 2.16 -9.52 11.79
CA LEU A 99 3.30 -8.64 11.56
C LEU A 99 4.48 -9.02 12.47
N ASP A 100 4.24 -9.26 13.74
CA ASP A 100 5.26 -9.70 14.72
C ASP A 100 5.91 -11.03 14.30
N LYS A 101 5.12 -12.01 13.90
CA LYS A 101 5.63 -13.30 13.38
C LYS A 101 6.53 -13.10 12.17
N PHE A 102 6.12 -12.24 11.22
CA PHE A 102 6.92 -11.98 10.04
C PHE A 102 8.21 -11.23 10.38
N LEU A 103 8.15 -10.18 11.19
CA LEU A 103 9.33 -9.43 11.64
C LEU A 103 10.31 -10.31 12.43
N GLY A 104 9.79 -11.22 13.25
CA GLY A 104 10.59 -12.19 14.03
C GLY A 104 11.20 -13.33 13.19
N SER A 105 10.76 -13.54 11.95
CA SER A 105 11.19 -14.66 11.10
C SER A 105 12.64 -14.57 10.61
N GLY A 106 13.24 -13.39 10.63
CA GLY A 106 14.57 -13.15 10.08
C GLY A 106 14.63 -13.05 8.54
N ILE A 107 13.48 -13.12 7.86
CA ILE A 107 13.41 -12.92 6.40
C ILE A 107 13.83 -11.47 6.08
N LYS A 108 14.75 -11.31 5.15
CA LYS A 108 15.18 -9.98 4.68
C LYS A 108 14.11 -9.38 3.78
N TRP A 109 13.74 -8.16 4.06
CA TRP A 109 12.72 -7.43 3.32
C TRP A 109 13.15 -5.99 3.01
N ASP A 110 12.59 -5.42 1.96
CA ASP A 110 12.79 -4.04 1.56
C ASP A 110 11.54 -3.21 1.90
N VAL A 111 10.36 -3.76 1.60
CA VAL A 111 9.06 -3.16 1.88
C VAL A 111 8.09 -4.22 2.38
N ILE A 112 7.34 -3.88 3.44
CA ILE A 112 6.19 -4.66 3.92
C ILE A 112 4.94 -3.85 3.63
N LEU A 113 4.04 -4.39 2.83
CA LEU A 113 2.71 -3.84 2.59
C LEU A 113 1.78 -4.29 3.73
N LEU A 114 1.08 -3.33 4.36
CA LEU A 114 0.10 -3.61 5.40
C LEU A 114 -1.23 -4.03 4.78
N ALA A 115 -1.54 -3.43 3.63
CA ALA A 115 -2.73 -3.65 2.84
C ALA A 115 -2.41 -3.52 1.35
N GLY A 116 -3.27 -4.05 0.48
CA GLY A 116 -3.12 -3.85 -0.95
C GLY A 116 -4.09 -4.67 -1.79
N ASN A 117 -4.37 -4.16 -2.97
CA ASN A 117 -5.07 -4.91 -4.01
C ASN A 117 -4.05 -5.79 -4.75
N ASN A 118 -3.78 -6.97 -4.19
CA ASN A 118 -2.83 -7.92 -4.78
C ASN A 118 -3.44 -8.64 -5.98
N LEU A 119 -2.67 -8.74 -7.06
CA LEU A 119 -2.99 -9.56 -8.23
C LEU A 119 -1.99 -10.72 -8.32
N PRO A 120 -2.40 -11.93 -8.71
CA PRO A 120 -1.50 -13.05 -8.96
C PRO A 120 -0.46 -12.71 -10.06
N PRO A 121 0.73 -13.34 -10.04
CA PRO A 121 1.16 -14.33 -9.05
C PRO A 121 1.70 -13.70 -7.75
N HIS A 122 1.55 -14.44 -6.66
CA HIS A 122 2.23 -14.20 -5.39
C HIS A 122 2.77 -15.52 -4.85
N PHE A 123 3.71 -15.46 -3.91
CA PHE A 123 4.41 -16.65 -3.42
C PHE A 123 4.39 -16.67 -1.90
N GLN A 124 3.91 -17.76 -1.31
CA GLN A 124 3.98 -17.96 0.13
C GLN A 124 5.46 -18.06 0.56
N VAL A 125 5.88 -17.19 1.47
CA VAL A 125 7.26 -17.16 1.99
C VAL A 125 7.30 -17.40 3.50
N HIS A 126 6.21 -17.12 4.18
CA HIS A 126 6.02 -17.31 5.62
C HIS A 126 4.53 -17.53 5.90
N GLU A 127 4.16 -18.16 7.02
CA GLU A 127 2.74 -18.35 7.38
C GLU A 127 1.96 -17.03 7.46
N SER A 128 2.64 -15.93 7.77
CA SER A 128 2.08 -14.59 7.92
C SER A 128 2.37 -13.62 6.78
N ALA A 129 3.01 -14.06 5.67
CA ALA A 129 3.33 -13.17 4.57
C ALA A 129 3.50 -13.87 3.23
N VAL A 130 3.10 -13.18 2.16
CA VAL A 130 3.37 -13.57 0.79
C VAL A 130 4.30 -12.56 0.11
N LYS A 131 5.20 -13.03 -0.75
CA LYS A 131 5.94 -12.18 -1.68
C LYS A 131 5.01 -11.77 -2.80
N VAL A 132 4.90 -10.46 -3.04
CA VAL A 132 4.02 -9.90 -4.07
C VAL A 132 4.81 -9.54 -5.33
N THR A 133 4.11 -9.52 -6.47
CA THR A 133 4.64 -9.09 -7.78
C THR A 133 3.81 -8.02 -8.44
N GLN A 134 2.55 -7.86 -8.03
CA GLN A 134 1.58 -6.92 -8.60
C GLN A 134 0.57 -6.46 -7.54
N CYS A 135 1.07 -5.89 -6.44
CA CYS A 135 0.22 -5.34 -5.40
C CYS A 135 0.08 -3.82 -5.57
N GLN A 136 -1.15 -3.36 -5.64
CA GLN A 136 -1.53 -1.98 -5.87
C GLN A 136 -2.06 -1.35 -4.58
N THR A 137 -2.27 -0.05 -4.58
CA THR A 137 -2.65 0.86 -3.49
C THR A 137 -1.50 1.21 -2.54
N THR A 138 -1.52 2.44 -2.07
CA THR A 138 -0.53 3.01 -1.14
C THR A 138 -1.07 3.13 0.29
N THR A 139 -2.14 2.42 0.59
CA THR A 139 -2.91 2.46 1.85
C THR A 139 -2.03 2.40 3.10
N GLY A 140 -0.99 1.55 3.09
CA GLY A 140 -0.02 1.49 4.17
C GLY A 140 1.11 0.53 3.88
N TYR A 141 2.33 0.94 4.24
CA TYR A 141 3.53 0.13 4.09
C TYR A 141 4.64 0.54 5.06
N ILE A 142 5.56 -0.37 5.32
CA ILE A 142 6.81 -0.14 6.06
C ILE A 142 7.97 -0.31 5.09
N ILE A 143 8.91 0.63 5.10
CA ILE A 143 10.10 0.63 4.25
C ILE A 143 11.37 0.73 5.10
N GLN A 144 12.43 0.00 4.75
CA GLN A 144 13.72 0.08 5.40
C GLN A 144 14.61 1.19 4.83
N GLN A 145 15.52 1.70 5.66
CA GLN A 145 16.44 2.79 5.33
C GLN A 145 17.22 2.55 4.03
N HIS A 146 17.76 1.34 3.86
CA HIS A 146 18.58 1.00 2.68
C HIS A 146 17.80 1.07 1.37
N TYR A 147 16.48 1.09 1.43
CA TYR A 147 15.61 1.06 0.26
C TYR A 147 15.02 2.44 -0.09
N TYR A 148 15.22 3.47 0.73
CA TYR A 148 14.64 4.81 0.48
C TYR A 148 15.01 5.35 -0.90
N ASP A 149 16.29 5.39 -1.26
CA ASP A 149 16.72 5.96 -2.55
C ASP A 149 16.16 5.19 -3.74
N THR A 150 16.04 3.87 -3.64
CA THR A 150 15.43 3.04 -4.68
C THR A 150 13.97 3.44 -4.92
N LEU A 151 13.17 3.54 -3.86
CA LEU A 151 11.75 3.90 -3.97
C LEU A 151 11.57 5.37 -4.35
N ILE A 152 12.36 6.30 -3.79
CA ILE A 152 12.36 7.72 -4.13
C ILE A 152 12.61 7.92 -5.63
N ASN A 153 13.63 7.28 -6.19
CA ASN A 153 13.95 7.41 -7.61
C ASN A 153 12.84 6.84 -8.49
N ASN A 154 12.29 5.68 -8.12
CA ASN A 154 11.14 5.11 -8.83
C ASN A 154 9.94 6.07 -8.83
N ILE A 155 9.57 6.63 -7.68
CA ILE A 155 8.46 7.58 -7.58
C ILE A 155 8.73 8.85 -8.38
N ARG A 156 9.96 9.38 -8.35
CA ARG A 156 10.35 10.56 -9.13
C ARG A 156 10.23 10.32 -10.64
N ASP A 157 10.59 9.14 -11.10
CA ASP A 157 10.46 8.79 -12.52
C ASP A 157 9.00 8.58 -12.91
N GLY A 158 8.22 7.88 -12.07
CA GLY A 158 6.78 7.70 -12.28
C GLY A 158 6.02 9.04 -12.35
N ILE A 159 6.30 9.96 -11.41
CA ILE A 159 5.60 11.26 -11.39
C ILE A 159 5.98 12.14 -12.59
N LYS A 160 7.23 12.11 -13.05
CA LYS A 160 7.62 12.82 -14.29
C LYS A 160 6.80 12.34 -15.50
N MET A 161 6.59 11.01 -15.58
CA MET A 161 5.79 10.42 -16.65
C MET A 161 4.30 10.74 -16.49
N LEU A 162 3.77 10.69 -15.27
CA LEU A 162 2.38 11.04 -14.96
C LEU A 162 2.09 12.50 -15.28
N MET A 163 2.99 13.42 -14.93
CA MET A 163 2.82 14.85 -15.23
C MET A 163 2.84 15.16 -16.73
N LYS A 164 3.65 14.41 -17.50
CA LYS A 164 3.66 14.52 -18.97
C LYS A 164 2.41 13.94 -19.63
N ASN A 165 1.86 12.88 -19.06
CA ASN A 165 0.77 12.10 -19.63
C ASN A 165 -0.29 11.76 -18.55
N PRO A 166 -1.07 12.74 -18.04
CA PRO A 166 -1.99 12.52 -16.92
C PRO A 166 -3.08 11.47 -17.19
N THR A 167 -3.46 11.27 -18.45
CA THR A 167 -4.44 10.26 -18.86
C THR A 167 -3.91 8.82 -18.73
N GLN A 168 -2.60 8.65 -18.65
CA GLN A 168 -1.94 7.35 -18.52
C GLN A 168 -1.66 6.97 -17.05
N HIS A 169 -2.49 7.43 -16.12
CA HIS A 169 -2.36 7.13 -14.69
C HIS A 169 -2.38 5.63 -14.39
N VAL A 170 -3.03 4.82 -15.24
CA VAL A 170 -3.05 3.36 -15.13
C VAL A 170 -1.67 2.71 -15.21
N TYR A 171 -0.65 3.45 -15.71
CA TYR A 171 0.74 3.02 -15.78
C TYR A 171 1.65 3.78 -14.82
N TYR A 172 1.38 5.08 -14.59
CA TYR A 172 2.32 5.99 -13.96
C TYR A 172 1.90 6.47 -12.56
N ALA A 173 0.69 6.14 -12.09
CA ALA A 173 0.35 6.35 -10.68
C ALA A 173 1.34 5.58 -9.79
N ILE A 174 1.62 6.11 -8.60
CA ILE A 174 2.65 5.58 -7.71
C ILE A 174 2.51 4.06 -7.48
N ASP A 175 1.30 3.59 -7.22
CA ASP A 175 0.96 2.18 -6.96
C ASP A 175 0.98 1.29 -8.20
N LYS A 176 1.08 1.85 -9.38
CA LYS A 176 1.26 1.15 -10.65
C LYS A 176 2.74 1.12 -11.04
N PHE A 177 3.41 2.26 -10.89
CA PHE A 177 4.78 2.38 -11.33
C PHE A 177 5.76 1.62 -10.44
N TRP A 178 5.46 1.43 -9.16
CA TRP A 178 6.29 0.64 -8.25
C TRP A 178 6.23 -0.89 -8.48
N ILE A 179 5.24 -1.39 -9.29
CA ILE A 179 5.09 -2.82 -9.59
C ILE A 179 6.38 -3.43 -10.17
N GLN A 180 7.13 -2.68 -10.95
CA GLN A 180 8.41 -3.14 -11.49
C GLN A 180 9.42 -3.47 -10.38
N LEU A 181 9.39 -2.75 -9.25
CA LEU A 181 10.25 -3.02 -8.11
C LEU A 181 9.84 -4.29 -7.36
N GLN A 182 8.54 -4.57 -7.26
CA GLN A 182 8.03 -5.76 -6.58
C GLN A 182 8.51 -7.06 -7.25
N LYS A 183 8.74 -7.03 -8.56
CA LYS A 183 9.20 -8.20 -9.33
C LYS A 183 10.63 -8.61 -9.01
N ILE A 184 11.48 -7.66 -8.65
CA ILE A 184 12.93 -7.86 -8.51
C ILE A 184 13.45 -7.69 -7.09
N HIS A 185 12.66 -7.10 -6.18
CA HIS A 185 13.03 -6.84 -4.80
C HIS A 185 12.15 -7.59 -3.80
N ASN A 186 12.43 -7.44 -2.50
CA ASN A 186 11.77 -8.18 -1.42
C ASN A 186 10.58 -7.39 -0.87
N TRP A 187 9.46 -7.45 -1.57
CA TRP A 187 8.21 -6.84 -1.17
C TRP A 187 7.24 -7.91 -0.68
N PHE A 188 6.71 -7.72 0.52
CA PHE A 188 5.83 -8.69 1.17
C PHE A 188 4.53 -8.04 1.58
N LEU A 189 3.45 -8.81 1.54
CA LEU A 189 2.12 -8.43 2.03
C LEU A 189 1.76 -9.33 3.21
N ILE A 190 1.36 -8.72 4.31
CA ILE A 190 0.97 -9.46 5.53
C ILE A 190 -0.34 -10.22 5.28
N THR A 191 -0.38 -11.47 5.72
CA THR A 191 -1.53 -12.37 5.59
C THR A 191 -1.88 -13.03 6.93
N PRO A 192 -3.16 -13.37 7.18
CA PRO A 192 -4.33 -13.13 6.32
C PRO A 192 -4.62 -11.65 6.12
N LEU A 193 -5.26 -11.29 4.99
CA LEU A 193 -5.58 -9.90 4.65
C LEU A 193 -6.64 -9.34 5.61
N THR A 194 -6.21 -8.52 6.55
CA THR A 194 -7.06 -7.95 7.60
C THR A 194 -7.06 -6.42 7.61
N VAL A 195 -6.45 -5.82 6.59
CA VAL A 195 -6.35 -4.37 6.43
C VAL A 195 -6.88 -3.97 5.06
N THR A 196 -7.63 -2.88 5.02
CA THR A 196 -8.26 -2.37 3.79
C THR A 196 -8.26 -0.84 3.76
N GLN A 197 -8.78 -0.26 2.68
CA GLN A 197 -9.19 1.14 2.65
C GLN A 197 -10.64 1.23 3.13
N ARG A 198 -10.91 2.24 3.97
CA ARG A 198 -12.25 2.55 4.47
C ARG A 198 -13.14 2.98 3.31
N ASP A 199 -14.36 2.47 3.31
CA ASP A 199 -15.38 2.88 2.37
C ASP A 199 -15.72 4.36 2.54
N GLY A 200 -15.81 5.08 1.45
CA GLY A 200 -16.15 6.50 1.52
C GLY A 200 -15.91 7.25 0.23
N PHE A 201 -16.03 8.57 0.32
CA PHE A 201 -15.74 9.45 -0.81
C PHE A 201 -14.23 9.56 -1.02
N SER A 202 -13.76 9.20 -2.21
CA SER A 202 -12.37 9.36 -2.61
C SER A 202 -12.17 10.72 -3.29
N ASP A 203 -11.28 11.53 -2.71
CA ASP A 203 -10.90 12.83 -3.31
C ASP A 203 -10.13 12.64 -4.62
N ILE A 204 -9.51 11.48 -4.83
CA ILE A 204 -8.79 11.12 -6.06
C ILE A 204 -9.76 10.68 -7.16
N GLU A 205 -10.72 9.80 -6.81
CA GLU A 205 -11.69 9.24 -7.78
C GLU A 205 -12.89 10.15 -8.02
N GLY A 206 -13.16 11.15 -7.13
CA GLY A 206 -14.30 12.04 -7.19
C GLY A 206 -15.66 11.33 -6.96
N ARG A 207 -15.65 10.15 -6.32
CA ARG A 207 -16.84 9.31 -6.10
C ARG A 207 -16.70 8.46 -4.84
N LYS A 208 -17.79 7.88 -4.39
CA LYS A 208 -17.75 6.85 -3.34
C LYS A 208 -17.08 5.58 -3.88
N THR A 209 -16.15 5.04 -3.09
CA THR A 209 -15.40 3.83 -3.40
C THR A 209 -15.53 2.81 -2.28
N ASN A 210 -15.48 1.53 -2.66
CA ASN A 210 -15.39 0.39 -1.75
C ASN A 210 -14.40 -0.61 -2.36
N TYR A 211 -13.23 -0.71 -1.74
CA TYR A 211 -12.17 -1.61 -2.18
C TYR A 211 -12.03 -2.84 -1.27
N THR A 212 -12.78 -2.92 -0.17
CA THR A 212 -12.65 -3.95 0.86
C THR A 212 -12.63 -5.34 0.25
N ARG A 213 -13.64 -5.67 -0.59
CA ARG A 213 -13.72 -6.99 -1.21
C ARG A 213 -12.48 -7.33 -2.07
N ALA A 214 -11.93 -6.36 -2.79
CA ALA A 214 -10.74 -6.56 -3.59
C ALA A 214 -9.47 -6.68 -2.74
N MET A 215 -9.40 -5.99 -1.61
CA MET A 215 -8.22 -5.95 -0.76
C MET A 215 -8.14 -7.11 0.23
N VAL A 216 -9.26 -7.76 0.59
CA VAL A 216 -9.28 -8.93 1.49
C VAL A 216 -9.33 -10.28 0.77
N ASP A 217 -9.40 -10.30 -0.56
CA ASP A 217 -9.38 -11.51 -1.38
C ASP A 217 -7.98 -11.68 -2.03
N LEU A 218 -7.13 -12.48 -1.40
CA LEU A 218 -5.76 -12.72 -1.88
C LEU A 218 -5.75 -13.39 -3.26
N GLU A 219 -6.62 -14.38 -3.46
CA GLU A 219 -6.65 -15.22 -4.66
C GLU A 219 -7.45 -14.60 -5.81
N LYS A 220 -8.16 -13.50 -5.57
CA LYS A 220 -9.05 -12.86 -6.55
C LYS A 220 -10.10 -13.80 -7.13
N THR A 221 -10.53 -14.76 -6.36
CA THR A 221 -11.41 -15.85 -6.80
C THR A 221 -12.70 -15.34 -7.44
N GLN A 222 -13.30 -14.31 -6.87
CA GLN A 222 -14.53 -13.73 -7.40
C GLN A 222 -14.30 -12.93 -8.70
N PHE A 223 -13.16 -12.22 -8.79
CA PHE A 223 -12.79 -11.46 -9.99
C PHE A 223 -12.51 -12.41 -11.16
N LEU A 224 -11.73 -13.45 -10.93
CA LEU A 224 -11.40 -14.46 -11.93
C LEU A 224 -12.64 -15.22 -12.41
N ARG A 225 -13.58 -15.57 -11.51
CA ARG A 225 -14.86 -16.19 -11.89
C ARG A 225 -15.69 -15.28 -12.78
N ARG A 226 -15.80 -13.99 -12.47
CA ARG A 226 -16.52 -13.03 -13.32
C ARG A 226 -15.89 -12.88 -14.70
N ALA A 227 -14.57 -12.76 -14.77
CA ALA A 227 -13.83 -12.69 -16.02
C ALA A 227 -14.08 -13.93 -16.89
N GLN A 228 -14.07 -15.13 -16.31
CA GLN A 228 -14.37 -16.39 -16.99
C GLN A 228 -15.83 -16.45 -17.51
N VAL A 229 -16.79 -15.96 -16.73
CA VAL A 229 -18.20 -15.90 -17.16
C VAL A 229 -18.37 -14.96 -18.35
N ILE A 230 -17.79 -13.76 -18.29
CA ILE A 230 -17.81 -12.79 -19.40
C ILE A 230 -17.16 -13.38 -20.65
N GLN A 231 -15.99 -14.01 -20.50
CA GLN A 231 -15.31 -14.66 -21.63
C GLN A 231 -16.15 -15.75 -22.29
N ARG A 232 -16.84 -16.58 -21.48
CA ARG A 232 -17.75 -17.61 -21.99
C ARG A 232 -18.94 -17.00 -22.74
N GLN A 233 -19.52 -15.90 -22.23
CA GLN A 233 -20.62 -15.21 -22.91
C GLN A 233 -20.17 -14.60 -24.24
N LEU A 234 -18.97 -14.03 -24.32
CA LEU A 234 -18.42 -13.46 -25.56
C LEU A 234 -18.10 -14.54 -26.60
N ASN A 235 -17.70 -15.74 -26.15
CA ASN A 235 -17.36 -16.86 -27.01
C ASN A 235 -18.53 -17.76 -27.35
N SER A 236 -19.73 -17.51 -26.80
CA SER A 236 -20.95 -18.26 -27.15
C SER A 236 -21.42 -17.86 -28.55
N PRO A 237 -21.60 -18.78 -29.47
CA PRO A 237 -22.10 -18.45 -30.80
C PRO A 237 -23.49 -17.81 -30.67
N VAL A 238 -23.66 -16.64 -31.26
CA VAL A 238 -24.97 -16.01 -31.41
C VAL A 238 -25.83 -16.98 -32.26
N MET A 239 -26.76 -17.68 -31.61
CA MET A 239 -27.76 -18.42 -32.36
C MET A 239 -28.58 -17.39 -33.15
N ASN A 240 -28.26 -17.24 -34.43
CA ASN A 240 -29.13 -16.54 -35.37
C ASN A 240 -30.45 -17.34 -35.46
N SER A 241 -31.44 -16.94 -34.70
CA SER A 241 -32.83 -17.33 -34.96
C SER A 241 -33.27 -16.57 -36.18
N LYS A 242 -33.02 -17.16 -37.35
CA LYS A 242 -33.79 -16.88 -38.56
C LYS A 242 -34.96 -17.83 -38.54
N ASN A 243 -36.13 -17.31 -38.31
CA ASN A 243 -37.41 -17.76 -38.87
C ASN A 243 -38.25 -16.53 -39.19
#